data_fa3e37c5467fbcb91486e5564c8f2ae2
#
_entry.id   fa3e37c5467fbcb91486e5564c8f2ae2
#
_cell.length_a   1.000
_cell.length_b   1.000
_cell.length_c   1.000
_cell.angle_alpha   90.00
_cell.angle_beta   90.00
_cell.angle_gamma   90.00
#
_symmetry.space_group_name_H-M   'P 1'
#
loop_
_entity.id
_entity.type
_entity.pdbx_description
1 polymer ?
#
loop_
_entity_poly.entity_id
_entity_poly.type
_entity_poly.pdbx_seq_one_letter_code
_entity_poly.pdbx_strand_id
1 'polypeptide(L)'
;MTSSTPLIPNSPWTKTSGRTIVAIGIALAIGSLVIVAVALPEGAATSSDPGAPTVSWWALLLPSLAGIILCLVLPWAPTAQPVLVRDVGPLRSSTTILLIIAVVFPVIVGIPGVASSGWYLLAKVSLLTVVAGIIVALFRGCEIDRATGAWRWWAPTVVVAVWTALGPAAPWAAPNDFSGFDPIDLLIISSLTALTAGVGEELFYRRWLQTRIEALLGPWPGIIIASSAFALMHLGSHGTGEPLIDIPRLLVTHGSFGLFMGVMWWRYRNLTLIILAHVISNGWAVGEFFLFG
;
A
#
# COMPACT_ATOMS: atom_id res chain seq x y z
N MET A 1 -14.77 28.44 -18.86
CA MET A 1 -14.81 26.99 -19.14
C MET A 1 -13.59 26.66 -19.99
N THR A 2 -12.47 26.26 -19.35
CA THR A 2 -11.26 25.82 -20.05
C THR A 2 -11.41 24.34 -20.34
N SER A 3 -11.45 23.98 -21.61
CA SER A 3 -11.53 22.57 -22.05
C SER A 3 -10.33 21.80 -21.52
N SER A 4 -10.55 20.93 -20.54
CA SER A 4 -9.56 19.96 -20.10
C SER A 4 -9.43 18.87 -21.17
N THR A 5 -8.45 19.02 -22.05
CA THR A 5 -8.06 17.93 -22.96
C THR A 5 -7.33 16.87 -22.17
N PRO A 6 -7.66 15.59 -22.29
CA PRO A 6 -6.89 14.52 -21.65
C PRO A 6 -5.51 14.46 -22.31
N LEU A 7 -4.52 15.08 -21.69
CA LEU A 7 -3.12 14.92 -22.08
C LEU A 7 -2.59 13.61 -21.49
N ILE A 8 -2.84 12.50 -22.16
CA ILE A 8 -2.00 11.33 -22.00
C ILE A 8 -0.67 11.71 -22.67
N PRO A 9 0.46 11.72 -21.96
CA PRO A 9 1.74 11.91 -22.59
C PRO A 9 2.04 10.69 -23.48
N ASN A 10 1.62 10.75 -24.74
CA ASN A 10 1.90 9.73 -25.74
C ASN A 10 3.31 9.88 -26.35
N SER A 11 4.27 10.43 -25.60
CA SER A 11 5.63 10.50 -26.09
C SER A 11 6.26 9.09 -26.06
N PRO A 12 7.08 8.71 -27.07
CA PRO A 12 7.81 7.44 -27.05
C PRO A 12 8.62 7.24 -25.78
N TRP A 13 9.16 8.31 -25.22
CA TRP A 13 9.97 8.32 -23.99
C TRP A 13 9.18 7.87 -22.74
N THR A 14 7.94 8.34 -22.58
CA THR A 14 7.11 7.92 -21.43
C THR A 14 6.72 6.45 -21.52
N LYS A 15 6.46 5.96 -22.73
CA LYS A 15 6.17 4.52 -22.96
C LYS A 15 7.39 3.64 -22.69
N THR A 16 8.59 4.05 -23.12
CA THR A 16 9.84 3.29 -22.91
C THR A 16 10.20 3.29 -21.44
N SER A 17 10.22 4.45 -20.77
CA SER A 17 10.49 4.55 -19.32
C SER A 17 9.49 3.74 -18.48
N GLY A 18 8.20 3.80 -18.84
CA GLY A 18 7.18 3.01 -18.17
C GLY A 18 7.41 1.50 -18.30
N ARG A 19 7.77 0.99 -19.48
CA ARG A 19 8.11 -0.42 -19.71
C ARG A 19 9.34 -0.85 -18.94
N THR A 20 10.38 -0.01 -18.92
CA THR A 20 11.61 -0.27 -18.16
C THR A 20 11.31 -0.40 -16.66
N ILE A 21 10.51 0.51 -16.09
CA ILE A 21 10.09 0.45 -14.67
C ILE A 21 9.34 -0.85 -14.39
N VAL A 22 8.41 -1.24 -15.26
CA VAL A 22 7.68 -2.50 -15.11
C VAL A 22 8.62 -3.70 -15.14
N ALA A 23 9.54 -3.75 -16.09
CA ALA A 23 10.52 -4.83 -16.19
C ALA A 23 11.44 -4.91 -14.95
N ILE A 24 11.92 -3.77 -14.46
CA ILE A 24 12.70 -3.71 -13.20
C ILE A 24 11.86 -4.18 -12.01
N GLY A 25 10.60 -3.72 -11.89
CA GLY A 25 9.70 -4.14 -10.82
C GLY A 25 9.45 -5.65 -10.80
N ILE A 26 9.22 -6.25 -11.98
CA ILE A 26 9.08 -7.71 -12.12
C ILE A 26 10.37 -8.43 -11.71
N ALA A 27 11.53 -7.95 -12.19
CA ALA A 27 12.82 -8.54 -11.83
C ALA A 27 13.09 -8.46 -10.33
N LEU A 28 12.78 -7.33 -9.68
CA LEU A 28 12.91 -7.16 -8.23
C LEU A 28 11.95 -8.11 -7.49
N ALA A 29 10.70 -8.24 -7.93
CA ALA A 29 9.74 -9.13 -7.29
C ALA A 29 10.19 -10.61 -7.39
N ILE A 30 10.61 -11.06 -8.58
CA ILE A 30 11.12 -12.42 -8.78
C ILE A 30 12.40 -12.66 -7.96
N GLY A 31 13.36 -11.72 -8.02
CA GLY A 31 14.61 -11.81 -7.26
C GLY A 31 14.34 -11.86 -5.75
N SER A 32 13.43 -11.03 -5.26
CA SER A 32 13.02 -11.05 -3.84
C SER A 32 12.38 -12.37 -3.43
N LEU A 33 11.49 -12.92 -4.26
CA LEU A 33 10.87 -14.25 -4.01
C LEU A 33 11.92 -15.36 -3.93
N VAL A 34 12.91 -15.35 -4.84
CA VAL A 34 14.01 -16.34 -4.82
C VAL A 34 14.85 -16.20 -3.55
N ILE A 35 15.22 -14.97 -3.18
CA ILE A 35 16.04 -14.72 -1.97
C ILE A 35 15.30 -15.21 -0.72
N VAL A 36 14.02 -14.85 -0.54
CA VAL A 36 13.27 -15.24 0.66
C VAL A 36 12.96 -16.74 0.68
N ALA A 37 12.71 -17.36 -0.49
CA ALA A 37 12.48 -18.81 -0.56
C ALA A 37 13.74 -19.61 -0.12
N VAL A 38 14.93 -19.07 -0.38
CA VAL A 38 16.21 -19.71 0.02
C VAL A 38 16.58 -19.37 1.45
N ALA A 39 16.47 -18.09 1.83
CA ALA A 39 16.95 -17.61 3.12
C ALA A 39 15.93 -17.83 4.27
N LEU A 40 14.65 -17.87 3.97
CA LEU A 40 13.54 -17.98 4.92
C LEU A 40 12.51 -19.01 4.44
N PRO A 41 12.87 -20.30 4.29
CA PRO A 41 12.00 -21.31 3.65
C PRO A 41 10.67 -21.52 4.36
N GLU A 42 10.62 -21.32 5.67
CA GLU A 42 9.40 -21.52 6.49
C GLU A 42 8.39 -20.37 6.33
N GLY A 43 8.81 -19.20 5.82
CA GLY A 43 7.97 -18.02 5.74
C GLY A 43 8.55 -16.82 6.48
N ALA A 44 7.69 -15.87 6.85
CA ALA A 44 8.09 -14.68 7.57
C ALA A 44 7.04 -14.22 8.59
N ALA A 45 7.48 -13.53 9.65
CA ALA A 45 6.60 -12.75 10.49
C ALA A 45 6.11 -11.50 9.75
N THR A 46 4.83 -11.18 9.91
CA THR A 46 4.18 -10.00 9.30
C THR A 46 4.09 -8.82 10.25
N SER A 47 4.26 -9.06 11.56
CA SER A 47 4.33 -8.04 12.60
C SER A 47 5.74 -7.96 13.18
N SER A 48 6.11 -6.80 13.71
CA SER A 48 7.32 -6.60 14.53
C SER A 48 7.10 -6.87 16.01
N ASP A 49 5.90 -7.26 16.40
CA ASP A 49 5.57 -7.54 17.80
C ASP A 49 6.33 -8.78 18.31
N PRO A 50 6.80 -8.75 19.57
CA PRO A 50 7.45 -9.91 20.16
C PRO A 50 6.53 -11.13 20.12
N GLY A 51 7.03 -12.26 19.62
CA GLY A 51 6.25 -13.49 19.51
C GLY A 51 5.31 -13.57 18.32
N ALA A 52 5.35 -12.59 17.39
CA ALA A 52 4.59 -12.66 16.17
C ALA A 52 4.85 -13.97 15.40
N PRO A 53 3.80 -14.70 14.99
CA PRO A 53 3.96 -16.00 14.37
C PRO A 53 4.59 -15.88 12.97
N THR A 54 5.39 -16.87 12.60
CA THR A 54 5.86 -17.05 11.22
C THR A 54 4.72 -17.61 10.38
N VAL A 55 4.43 -16.94 9.26
CA VAL A 55 3.39 -17.32 8.31
C VAL A 55 4.06 -17.80 7.03
N SER A 56 3.62 -18.94 6.50
CA SER A 56 4.17 -19.51 5.28
C SER A 56 3.94 -18.60 4.06
N TRP A 57 4.85 -18.64 3.08
CA TRP A 57 4.80 -17.76 1.91
C TRP A 57 3.50 -17.89 1.10
N TRP A 58 2.95 -19.10 0.97
CA TRP A 58 1.70 -19.27 0.25
C TRP A 58 0.52 -18.60 0.98
N ALA A 59 0.46 -18.68 2.31
CA ALA A 59 -0.59 -18.05 3.10
C ALA A 59 -0.48 -16.50 3.08
N LEU A 60 0.74 -15.96 3.02
CA LEU A 60 0.99 -14.54 2.87
C LEU A 60 0.61 -13.99 1.49
N LEU A 61 0.90 -14.75 0.43
CA LEU A 61 0.73 -14.30 -0.95
C LEU A 61 -0.66 -14.55 -1.52
N LEU A 62 -1.30 -15.66 -1.11
CA LEU A 62 -2.60 -16.11 -1.65
C LEU A 62 -3.68 -15.01 -1.62
N PRO A 63 -3.92 -14.30 -0.50
CA PRO A 63 -4.96 -13.27 -0.46
C PRO A 63 -4.70 -12.14 -1.46
N SER A 64 -3.47 -11.64 -1.50
CA SER A 64 -3.09 -10.53 -2.39
C SER A 64 -3.16 -10.93 -3.85
N LEU A 65 -2.71 -12.12 -4.22
CA LEU A 65 -2.79 -12.63 -5.59
C LEU A 65 -4.24 -12.85 -6.02
N ALA A 66 -5.06 -13.47 -5.17
CA ALA A 66 -6.49 -13.65 -5.43
C ALA A 66 -7.20 -12.30 -5.59
N GLY A 67 -6.90 -11.34 -4.69
CA GLY A 67 -7.42 -9.97 -4.77
C GLY A 67 -7.04 -9.26 -6.06
N ILE A 68 -5.78 -9.37 -6.51
CA ILE A 68 -5.32 -8.80 -7.79
C ILE A 68 -6.09 -9.43 -8.97
N ILE A 69 -6.18 -10.75 -9.01
CA ILE A 69 -6.90 -11.47 -10.08
C ILE A 69 -8.36 -11.01 -10.12
N LEU A 70 -9.03 -10.96 -8.97
CA LEU A 70 -10.42 -10.49 -8.89
C LEU A 70 -10.56 -9.03 -9.33
N CYS A 71 -9.65 -8.14 -8.94
CA CYS A 71 -9.65 -6.76 -9.42
C CYS A 71 -9.54 -6.67 -10.94
N LEU A 72 -8.79 -7.56 -11.59
CA LEU A 72 -8.61 -7.56 -13.04
C LEU A 72 -9.82 -8.08 -13.79
N VAL A 73 -10.61 -8.99 -13.18
CA VAL A 73 -11.78 -9.61 -13.83
C VAL A 73 -13.11 -8.99 -13.41
N LEU A 74 -13.21 -8.33 -12.26
CA LEU A 74 -14.46 -7.74 -11.78
C LEU A 74 -14.44 -6.20 -11.88
N PRO A 75 -15.53 -5.55 -12.32
CA PRO A 75 -16.61 -6.17 -13.08
C PRO A 75 -16.09 -6.63 -14.43
N TRP A 76 -16.81 -7.54 -15.09
CA TRP A 76 -16.41 -8.09 -16.40
C TRP A 76 -16.20 -7.02 -17.49
N ALA A 77 -16.87 -5.89 -17.39
CA ALA A 77 -16.67 -4.72 -18.27
C ALA A 77 -16.49 -3.45 -17.44
N PRO A 78 -15.96 -2.47 -17.98
CA PRO A 78 -14.61 -1.94 -18.00
C PRO A 78 -14.31 -1.02 -16.82
N THR A 79 -13.25 -0.67 -16.63
CA THR A 79 -12.27 0.34 -16.91
C THR A 79 -11.97 1.23 -15.72
N ALA A 80 -10.74 1.09 -15.26
CA ALA A 80 -10.13 2.09 -14.40
C ALA A 80 -10.31 3.49 -15.04
N GLN A 81 -10.75 4.44 -14.25
CA GLN A 81 -10.92 5.81 -14.71
C GLN A 81 -9.53 6.46 -14.90
N PRO A 82 -9.28 7.13 -16.02
CA PRO A 82 -8.00 7.78 -16.27
C PRO A 82 -7.79 8.94 -15.29
N VAL A 83 -6.53 9.22 -14.99
CA VAL A 83 -6.16 10.45 -14.30
C VAL A 83 -6.10 11.60 -15.30
N LEU A 84 -6.85 12.66 -15.01
CA LEU A 84 -6.86 13.87 -15.83
C LEU A 84 -5.72 14.78 -15.38
N VAL A 85 -4.82 15.10 -16.30
CA VAL A 85 -3.73 16.05 -16.06
C VAL A 85 -4.25 17.47 -16.28
N ARG A 86 -4.16 18.33 -15.27
CA ARG A 86 -4.48 19.75 -15.34
C ARG A 86 -3.28 20.57 -15.80
N ASP A 87 -2.15 20.36 -15.12
CA ASP A 87 -0.91 21.08 -15.38
C ASP A 87 0.29 20.16 -15.08
N VAL A 88 1.17 20.02 -16.05
CA VAL A 88 2.34 19.13 -15.97
C VAL A 88 3.42 19.68 -15.03
N GLY A 89 3.58 20.99 -14.92
CA GLY A 89 4.57 21.62 -14.04
C GLY A 89 4.31 21.28 -12.55
N PRO A 90 3.18 21.71 -11.98
CA PRO A 90 2.77 21.37 -10.62
C PRO A 90 2.67 19.86 -10.39
N LEU A 91 2.26 19.07 -11.39
CA LEU A 91 2.23 17.61 -11.29
C LEU A 91 3.62 17.03 -11.07
N ARG A 92 4.62 17.42 -11.86
CA ARG A 92 6.00 16.96 -11.69
C ARG A 92 6.58 17.38 -10.34
N SER A 93 6.42 18.65 -9.96
CA SER A 93 6.93 19.17 -8.69
C SER A 93 6.33 18.41 -7.50
N SER A 94 5.00 18.26 -7.44
CA SER A 94 4.35 17.51 -6.36
C SER A 94 4.75 16.03 -6.34
N THR A 95 4.88 15.40 -7.51
CA THR A 95 5.31 13.99 -7.59
C THR A 95 6.73 13.82 -7.03
N THR A 96 7.66 14.70 -7.43
CA THR A 96 9.05 14.68 -6.94
C THR A 96 9.11 14.87 -5.43
N ILE A 97 8.38 15.85 -4.87
CA ILE A 97 8.36 16.09 -3.42
C ILE A 97 7.78 14.88 -2.67
N LEU A 98 6.68 14.29 -3.17
CA LEU A 98 6.09 13.09 -2.54
C LEU A 98 7.04 11.89 -2.62
N LEU A 99 7.79 11.71 -3.70
CA LEU A 99 8.83 10.68 -3.79
C LEU A 99 9.97 10.93 -2.79
N ILE A 100 10.39 12.18 -2.60
CA ILE A 100 11.38 12.54 -1.58
C ILE A 100 10.85 12.18 -0.19
N ILE A 101 9.60 12.52 0.12
CA ILE A 101 8.96 12.15 1.41
C ILE A 101 8.94 10.63 1.58
N ALA A 102 8.59 9.87 0.54
CA ALA A 102 8.57 8.41 0.57
C ALA A 102 9.94 7.78 0.85
N VAL A 103 11.03 8.45 0.47
CA VAL A 103 12.41 8.02 0.77
C VAL A 103 12.88 8.52 2.13
N VAL A 104 12.58 9.77 2.49
CA VAL A 104 13.01 10.38 3.76
C VAL A 104 12.36 9.73 4.96
N PHE A 105 11.08 9.34 4.85
CA PHE A 105 10.36 8.71 5.96
C PHE A 105 11.04 7.44 6.49
N PRO A 106 11.34 6.39 5.68
CA PRO A 106 12.03 5.20 6.18
C PRO A 106 13.45 5.50 6.70
N VAL A 107 14.14 6.50 6.17
CA VAL A 107 15.44 6.93 6.70
C VAL A 107 15.30 7.48 8.12
N ILE A 108 14.32 8.33 8.37
CA ILE A 108 14.04 8.87 9.72
C ILE A 108 13.64 7.74 10.67
N VAL A 109 12.76 6.84 10.23
CA VAL A 109 12.30 5.70 11.06
C VAL A 109 13.45 4.72 11.35
N GLY A 110 14.42 4.61 10.44
CA GLY A 110 15.64 3.82 10.64
C GLY A 110 16.63 4.39 11.65
N ILE A 111 16.46 5.63 12.14
CA ILE A 111 17.28 6.17 13.22
C ILE A 111 16.99 5.39 14.51
N PRO A 112 18.05 4.90 15.21
CA PRO A 112 17.85 4.12 16.44
C PRO A 112 16.93 4.81 17.46
N GLY A 113 15.94 4.07 17.95
CA GLY A 113 14.98 4.55 18.94
C GLY A 113 13.77 5.30 18.35
N VAL A 114 13.75 5.67 17.07
CA VAL A 114 12.58 6.33 16.47
C VAL A 114 11.44 5.34 16.27
N ALA A 115 11.72 4.18 15.68
CA ALA A 115 10.70 3.16 15.38
C ALA A 115 9.97 2.63 16.63
N SER A 116 10.65 2.58 17.78
CA SER A 116 10.12 2.09 19.06
C SER A 116 9.57 3.18 19.98
N SER A 117 9.36 4.37 19.48
CA SER A 117 8.93 5.53 20.29
C SER A 117 7.78 6.30 19.65
N GLY A 118 7.23 7.27 20.41
CA GLY A 118 6.21 8.20 19.88
C GLY A 118 6.68 9.05 18.69
N TRP A 119 7.99 9.16 18.47
CA TRP A 119 8.54 9.83 17.28
C TRP A 119 8.17 9.16 15.97
N TYR A 120 7.98 7.82 15.97
CA TYR A 120 7.46 7.10 14.81
C TYR A 120 6.09 7.62 14.37
N LEU A 121 5.15 7.70 15.30
CA LEU A 121 3.80 8.19 15.02
C LEU A 121 3.82 9.66 14.57
N LEU A 122 4.62 10.49 15.25
CA LEU A 122 4.77 11.89 14.89
C LEU A 122 5.35 12.07 13.48
N ALA A 123 6.42 11.35 13.14
CA ALA A 123 7.02 11.37 11.80
C ALA A 123 6.01 10.89 10.74
N LYS A 124 5.28 9.81 11.01
CA LYS A 124 4.28 9.24 10.12
C LYS A 124 3.15 10.24 9.81
N VAL A 125 2.52 10.80 10.84
CA VAL A 125 1.45 11.77 10.68
C VAL A 125 1.96 13.06 10.02
N SER A 126 3.09 13.58 10.48
CA SER A 126 3.63 14.83 9.95
C SER A 126 4.02 14.72 8.47
N LEU A 127 4.80 13.70 8.09
CA LEU A 127 5.32 13.60 6.73
C LEU A 127 4.28 13.01 5.76
N LEU A 128 3.66 11.88 6.10
CA LEU A 128 2.80 11.17 5.15
C LEU A 128 1.38 11.77 5.07
N THR A 129 0.94 12.52 6.08
CA THR A 129 -0.41 13.08 6.08
C THR A 129 -0.39 14.61 5.98
N VAL A 130 0.23 15.31 6.93
CA VAL A 130 0.15 16.77 7.00
C VAL A 130 0.95 17.42 5.88
N VAL A 131 2.27 17.16 5.82
CA VAL A 131 3.16 17.80 4.82
C VAL A 131 2.74 17.37 3.41
N ALA A 132 2.50 16.07 3.19
CA ALA A 132 2.05 15.59 1.90
C ALA A 132 0.70 16.19 1.50
N GLY A 133 -0.25 16.32 2.42
CA GLY A 133 -1.54 16.98 2.18
C GLY A 133 -1.39 18.44 1.79
N ILE A 134 -0.50 19.20 2.46
CA ILE A 134 -0.18 20.58 2.10
C ILE A 134 0.40 20.65 0.68
N ILE A 135 1.37 19.79 0.35
CA ILE A 135 1.96 19.73 -1.00
C ILE A 135 0.90 19.47 -2.06
N VAL A 136 0.01 18.50 -1.82
CA VAL A 136 -1.09 18.18 -2.73
C VAL A 136 -2.07 19.35 -2.89
N ALA A 137 -2.34 20.08 -1.84
CA ALA A 137 -3.23 21.25 -1.86
C ALA A 137 -2.59 22.43 -2.62
N LEU A 138 -1.28 22.64 -2.48
CA LEU A 138 -0.54 23.70 -3.16
C LEU A 138 -0.30 23.40 -4.65
N PHE A 139 -0.02 22.13 -5.01
CA PHE A 139 0.34 21.70 -6.35
C PHE A 139 -0.76 20.81 -6.97
N ARG A 140 -1.86 21.44 -7.42
CA ARG A 140 -3.02 20.77 -8.03
C ARG A 140 -2.79 20.40 -9.49
N GLY A 141 -1.86 19.49 -9.79
CA GLY A 141 -1.47 19.15 -11.15
C GLY A 141 -2.33 18.10 -11.84
N CYS A 142 -3.14 17.30 -11.12
CA CYS A 142 -4.00 16.29 -11.69
C CYS A 142 -5.30 16.08 -10.90
N GLU A 143 -6.29 15.50 -11.56
CA GLU A 143 -7.57 15.09 -10.97
C GLU A 143 -7.90 13.65 -11.34
N ILE A 144 -8.70 13.01 -10.50
CA ILE A 144 -9.33 11.72 -10.77
C ILE A 144 -10.77 12.00 -11.12
N ASP A 145 -11.18 11.58 -12.31
CA ASP A 145 -12.59 11.56 -12.64
C ASP A 145 -13.30 10.50 -11.78
N ARG A 146 -14.47 10.85 -11.24
CA ARG A 146 -15.21 9.92 -10.39
C ARG A 146 -15.99 8.96 -11.27
N ALA A 147 -15.67 7.69 -11.15
CA ALA A 147 -16.47 6.64 -11.75
C ALA A 147 -17.94 6.72 -11.26
N THR A 148 -18.86 6.69 -12.21
CA THR A 148 -20.29 6.58 -11.95
C THR A 148 -20.72 5.14 -12.21
N GLY A 149 -21.52 4.56 -11.30
CA GLY A 149 -22.03 3.20 -11.44
C GLY A 149 -21.90 2.37 -10.15
N ALA A 150 -22.86 1.49 -9.93
CA ALA A 150 -22.93 0.63 -8.74
C ALA A 150 -21.74 -0.31 -8.61
N TRP A 151 -21.09 -0.68 -9.73
CA TRP A 151 -19.91 -1.56 -9.76
C TRP A 151 -18.74 -1.04 -8.94
N ARG A 152 -18.64 0.28 -8.79
CA ARG A 152 -17.61 0.94 -7.96
C ARG A 152 -17.69 0.56 -6.48
N TRP A 153 -18.82 0.04 -6.03
CA TRP A 153 -19.04 -0.41 -4.67
C TRP A 153 -19.09 -1.92 -4.56
N TRP A 154 -19.95 -2.59 -5.33
CA TRP A 154 -20.12 -4.03 -5.17
C TRP A 154 -18.86 -4.82 -5.59
N ALA A 155 -18.19 -4.45 -6.69
CA ALA A 155 -17.02 -5.19 -7.14
C ALA A 155 -15.85 -5.16 -6.14
N PRO A 156 -15.37 -3.99 -5.66
CA PRO A 156 -14.34 -3.99 -4.63
C PRO A 156 -14.80 -4.54 -3.28
N THR A 157 -16.11 -4.49 -2.95
CA THR A 157 -16.62 -5.17 -1.75
C THR A 157 -16.44 -6.69 -1.84
N VAL A 158 -16.77 -7.30 -2.98
CA VAL A 158 -16.50 -8.73 -3.22
C VAL A 158 -15.01 -9.04 -3.14
N VAL A 159 -14.16 -8.19 -3.74
CA VAL A 159 -12.70 -8.35 -3.68
C VAL A 159 -12.20 -8.33 -2.24
N VAL A 160 -12.62 -7.33 -1.44
CA VAL A 160 -12.22 -7.22 -0.03
C VAL A 160 -12.73 -8.41 0.77
N ALA A 161 -13.98 -8.84 0.56
CA ALA A 161 -14.55 -9.97 1.27
C ALA A 161 -13.76 -11.28 0.99
N VAL A 162 -13.43 -11.56 -0.28
CA VAL A 162 -12.63 -12.74 -0.64
C VAL A 162 -11.20 -12.62 -0.11
N TRP A 163 -10.60 -11.46 -0.23
CA TRP A 163 -9.27 -11.20 0.33
C TRP A 163 -9.23 -11.43 1.85
N THR A 164 -10.25 -10.95 2.58
CA THR A 164 -10.39 -11.16 4.03
C THR A 164 -10.55 -12.63 4.36
N ALA A 165 -11.41 -13.34 3.63
CA ALA A 165 -11.66 -14.77 3.85
C ALA A 165 -10.44 -15.67 3.54
N LEU A 166 -9.56 -15.26 2.63
CA LEU A 166 -8.33 -15.98 2.29
C LEU A 166 -7.12 -15.54 3.13
N GLY A 167 -7.21 -14.42 3.82
CA GLY A 167 -6.14 -13.83 4.63
C GLY A 167 -6.50 -13.77 6.11
N PRO A 168 -6.88 -12.61 6.66
CA PRO A 168 -7.07 -12.45 8.10
C PRO A 168 -8.10 -13.38 8.72
N ALA A 169 -9.21 -13.68 8.02
CA ALA A 169 -10.27 -14.56 8.50
C ALA A 169 -10.11 -16.02 8.05
N ALA A 170 -8.98 -16.39 7.47
CA ALA A 170 -8.76 -17.74 6.95
C ALA A 170 -8.57 -18.76 8.08
N PRO A 171 -9.00 -20.02 7.91
CA PRO A 171 -8.75 -21.06 8.90
C PRO A 171 -7.26 -21.36 9.15
N TRP A 172 -6.40 -20.95 8.25
CA TRP A 172 -4.94 -21.06 8.36
C TRP A 172 -4.27 -19.76 8.80
N ALA A 173 -5.05 -18.72 9.14
CA ALA A 173 -4.50 -17.49 9.70
C ALA A 173 -3.83 -17.81 11.04
N ALA A 174 -2.64 -17.26 11.24
CA ALA A 174 -1.93 -17.48 12.49
C ALA A 174 -2.65 -16.76 13.64
N PRO A 175 -2.91 -17.44 14.76
CA PRO A 175 -3.56 -16.81 15.90
C PRO A 175 -2.65 -15.73 16.51
N ASN A 176 -3.25 -14.64 16.96
CA ASN A 176 -2.57 -13.61 17.74
C ASN A 176 -2.91 -13.79 19.22
N ASP A 177 -1.91 -13.69 20.08
CA ASP A 177 -2.09 -13.74 21.53
C ASP A 177 -2.06 -12.31 22.09
N PHE A 178 -3.21 -11.86 22.59
CA PHE A 178 -3.36 -10.55 23.24
C PHE A 178 -3.55 -10.66 24.75
N SER A 179 -3.36 -11.84 25.36
CA SER A 179 -3.58 -12.07 26.79
C SER A 179 -2.72 -11.21 27.70
N GLY A 180 -1.58 -10.71 27.19
CA GLY A 180 -0.68 -9.81 27.93
C GLY A 180 -0.97 -8.32 27.79
N PHE A 181 -2.01 -7.92 27.03
CA PHE A 181 -2.34 -6.53 26.79
C PHE A 181 -3.52 -6.06 27.63
N ASP A 182 -3.45 -4.84 28.15
CA ASP A 182 -4.64 -4.18 28.67
C ASP A 182 -5.64 -3.91 27.51
N PRO A 183 -6.92 -4.28 27.64
CA PRO A 183 -7.90 -4.10 26.57
C PRO A 183 -8.09 -2.64 26.13
N ILE A 184 -7.93 -1.68 27.03
CA ILE A 184 -8.06 -0.26 26.71
C ILE A 184 -6.87 0.19 25.88
N ASP A 185 -5.66 -0.19 26.28
CA ASP A 185 -4.42 0.10 25.53
C ASP A 185 -4.49 -0.52 24.13
N LEU A 186 -4.94 -1.77 24.03
CA LEU A 186 -5.13 -2.45 22.75
C LEU A 186 -6.12 -1.71 21.85
N LEU A 187 -7.23 -1.24 22.38
CA LEU A 187 -8.22 -0.46 21.64
C LEU A 187 -7.65 0.89 21.17
N ILE A 188 -6.91 1.58 22.02
CA ILE A 188 -6.26 2.86 21.69
C ILE A 188 -5.22 2.66 20.58
N ILE A 189 -4.32 1.69 20.74
CA ILE A 189 -3.26 1.40 19.75
C ILE A 189 -3.88 1.00 18.42
N SER A 190 -4.89 0.13 18.41
CA SER A 190 -5.58 -0.30 17.19
C SER A 190 -6.30 0.85 16.49
N SER A 191 -6.93 1.76 17.26
CA SER A 191 -7.58 2.94 16.71
C SER A 191 -6.57 3.91 16.08
N LEU A 192 -5.44 4.14 16.73
CA LEU A 192 -4.34 4.95 16.18
C LEU A 192 -3.76 4.31 14.92
N THR A 193 -3.60 3.00 14.90
CA THR A 193 -3.13 2.24 13.73
C THR A 193 -4.14 2.34 12.58
N ALA A 194 -5.44 2.16 12.85
CA ALA A 194 -6.49 2.32 11.86
C ALA A 194 -6.46 3.71 11.21
N LEU A 195 -6.26 4.76 12.02
CA LEU A 195 -6.21 6.13 11.54
C LEU A 195 -4.92 6.42 10.75
N THR A 196 -3.77 6.03 11.27
CA THR A 196 -2.47 6.42 10.70
C THR A 196 -2.03 5.49 9.57
N ALA A 197 -2.24 4.18 9.69
CA ALA A 197 -1.99 3.23 8.63
C ALA A 197 -3.18 3.13 7.67
N GLY A 198 -4.36 2.76 8.16
CA GLY A 198 -5.53 2.58 7.31
C GLY A 198 -5.91 3.82 6.50
N VAL A 199 -5.91 5.01 7.12
CA VAL A 199 -6.27 6.25 6.41
C VAL A 199 -5.05 6.97 5.87
N GLY A 200 -4.05 7.26 6.72
CA GLY A 200 -2.91 8.11 6.36
C GLY A 200 -2.07 7.52 5.23
N GLU A 201 -1.72 6.25 5.30
CA GLU A 201 -0.92 5.60 4.26
C GLU A 201 -1.68 5.44 2.95
N GLU A 202 -2.97 5.14 2.98
CA GLU A 202 -3.76 5.02 1.75
C GLU A 202 -3.97 6.37 1.06
N LEU A 203 -4.12 7.46 1.83
CA LEU A 203 -4.08 8.80 1.27
C LEU A 203 -2.74 9.08 0.60
N PHE A 204 -1.62 8.79 1.28
CA PHE A 204 -0.30 9.07 0.76
C PHE A 204 0.06 8.20 -0.44
N TYR A 205 0.06 6.87 -0.27
CA TYR A 205 0.58 5.96 -1.29
C TYR A 205 -0.37 5.78 -2.47
N ARG A 206 -1.70 5.73 -2.25
CA ARG A 206 -2.68 5.44 -3.33
C ARG A 206 -3.25 6.72 -3.92
N ARG A 207 -3.87 7.56 -3.08
CA ARG A 207 -4.56 8.74 -3.57
C ARG A 207 -3.60 9.81 -4.10
N TRP A 208 -2.47 10.02 -3.44
CA TRP A 208 -1.57 11.11 -3.81
C TRP A 208 -0.38 10.66 -4.66
N LEU A 209 0.45 9.75 -4.18
CA LEU A 209 1.68 9.34 -4.87
C LEU A 209 1.38 8.51 -6.13
N GLN A 210 0.70 7.37 -5.99
CA GLN A 210 0.38 6.50 -7.12
C GLN A 210 -0.37 7.24 -8.22
N THR A 211 -1.41 8.00 -7.86
CA THR A 211 -2.22 8.76 -8.84
C THR A 211 -1.37 9.72 -9.66
N ARG A 212 -0.39 10.39 -9.06
CA ARG A 212 0.49 11.32 -9.78
C ARG A 212 1.49 10.61 -10.67
N ILE A 213 2.04 9.51 -10.21
CA ILE A 213 2.94 8.69 -11.04
C ILE A 213 2.16 8.07 -12.20
N GLU A 214 0.95 7.59 -11.97
CA GLU A 214 0.07 7.11 -13.05
C GLU A 214 -0.18 8.19 -14.12
N ALA A 215 -0.41 9.42 -13.71
CA ALA A 215 -0.62 10.55 -14.62
C ALA A 215 0.62 10.84 -15.47
N LEU A 216 1.82 10.60 -14.96
CA LEU A 216 3.09 10.85 -15.65
C LEU A 216 3.57 9.66 -16.49
N LEU A 217 3.44 8.44 -15.99
CA LEU A 217 4.11 7.24 -16.51
C LEU A 217 3.16 6.11 -16.89
N GLY A 218 1.88 6.24 -16.55
CA GLY A 218 0.86 5.21 -16.74
C GLY A 218 0.61 4.36 -15.49
N PRO A 219 -0.42 3.48 -15.55
CA PRO A 219 -0.91 2.76 -14.36
C PRO A 219 0.12 1.86 -13.71
N TRP A 220 0.72 0.95 -14.47
CA TRP A 220 1.62 -0.06 -13.94
C TRP A 220 2.89 0.51 -13.30
N PRO A 221 3.59 1.49 -13.89
CA PRO A 221 4.68 2.18 -13.19
C PRO A 221 4.23 2.84 -11.90
N GLY A 222 3.04 3.47 -11.89
CA GLY A 222 2.46 4.08 -10.70
C GLY A 222 2.22 3.06 -9.59
N ILE A 223 1.60 1.93 -9.93
CA ILE A 223 1.36 0.83 -8.99
C ILE A 223 2.67 0.28 -8.43
N ILE A 224 3.63 -0.06 -9.28
CA ILE A 224 4.90 -0.67 -8.88
C ILE A 224 5.71 0.27 -7.97
N ILE A 225 5.91 1.52 -8.37
CA ILE A 225 6.68 2.48 -7.58
C ILE A 225 6.03 2.73 -6.23
N ALA A 226 4.71 2.98 -6.20
CA ALA A 226 4.01 3.26 -4.95
C ALA A 226 3.98 2.03 -4.02
N SER A 227 3.83 0.82 -4.56
CA SER A 227 3.84 -0.42 -3.78
C SER A 227 5.22 -0.76 -3.24
N SER A 228 6.28 -0.52 -4.02
CA SER A 228 7.66 -0.68 -3.55
C SER A 228 8.01 0.33 -2.46
N ALA A 229 7.62 1.60 -2.65
CA ALA A 229 7.81 2.62 -1.63
C ALA A 229 7.03 2.32 -0.34
N PHE A 230 5.80 1.82 -0.46
CA PHE A 230 5.00 1.32 0.66
C PHE A 230 5.68 0.16 1.39
N ALA A 231 6.26 -0.80 0.68
CA ALA A 231 6.99 -1.90 1.31
C ALA A 231 8.23 -1.39 2.06
N LEU A 232 9.02 -0.55 1.42
CA LEU A 232 10.29 -0.05 1.97
C LEU A 232 10.10 0.93 3.13
N MET A 233 8.94 1.58 3.28
CA MET A 233 8.67 2.40 4.45
C MET A 233 8.72 1.61 5.78
N HIS A 234 8.51 0.30 5.71
CA HIS A 234 8.53 -0.59 6.85
C HIS A 234 9.94 -1.04 7.26
N LEU A 235 10.97 -0.65 6.50
CA LEU A 235 12.34 -1.11 6.76
C LEU A 235 12.83 -0.74 8.17
N GLY A 236 12.52 0.47 8.64
CA GLY A 236 12.93 0.92 9.96
C GLY A 236 12.15 0.30 11.13
N SER A 237 10.89 -0.11 10.90
CA SER A 237 10.02 -0.66 11.95
C SER A 237 9.96 -2.19 11.95
N HIS A 238 10.17 -2.83 10.80
CA HIS A 238 10.08 -4.29 10.64
C HIS A 238 11.41 -4.93 10.20
N GLY A 239 12.47 -4.13 9.98
CA GLY A 239 13.80 -4.64 9.63
C GLY A 239 14.48 -5.32 10.82
N THR A 240 15.27 -6.34 10.54
CA THR A 240 16.11 -7.04 11.53
C THR A 240 17.53 -6.48 11.60
N GLY A 241 17.86 -5.52 10.73
CA GLY A 241 19.20 -4.97 10.57
C GLY A 241 20.02 -5.63 9.47
N GLU A 242 19.44 -6.61 8.76
CA GLU A 242 20.08 -7.33 7.65
C GLU A 242 19.46 -6.90 6.30
N PRO A 243 19.88 -5.79 5.68
CA PRO A 243 19.20 -5.21 4.51
C PRO A 243 19.07 -6.16 3.33
N LEU A 244 20.02 -7.08 3.14
CA LEU A 244 20.01 -8.08 2.06
C LEU A 244 18.86 -9.09 2.19
N ILE A 245 18.32 -9.28 3.39
CA ILE A 245 17.17 -10.14 3.68
C ILE A 245 15.92 -9.28 3.91
N ASP A 246 16.04 -8.19 4.65
CA ASP A 246 14.91 -7.34 5.02
C ASP A 246 14.24 -6.71 3.80
N ILE A 247 15.01 -6.17 2.85
CA ILE A 247 14.46 -5.55 1.63
C ILE A 247 13.66 -6.57 0.81
N PRO A 248 14.20 -7.73 0.41
CA PRO A 248 13.42 -8.76 -0.28
C PRO A 248 12.20 -9.23 0.51
N ARG A 249 12.34 -9.45 1.82
CA ARG A 249 11.24 -9.87 2.68
C ARG A 249 10.09 -8.86 2.68
N LEU A 250 10.39 -7.57 2.85
CA LEU A 250 9.39 -6.51 2.84
C LEU A 250 8.76 -6.32 1.45
N LEU A 251 9.53 -6.45 0.38
CA LEU A 251 8.99 -6.42 -0.99
C LEU A 251 8.03 -7.59 -1.26
N VAL A 252 8.27 -8.76 -0.67
CA VAL A 252 7.37 -9.91 -0.81
C VAL A 252 6.16 -9.77 0.11
N THR A 253 6.32 -9.43 1.38
CA THR A 253 5.23 -9.31 2.36
C THR A 253 4.38 -8.06 2.13
N HIS A 254 4.93 -6.89 2.48
CA HIS A 254 4.22 -5.61 2.37
C HIS A 254 4.04 -5.16 0.91
N GLY A 255 4.98 -5.51 0.03
CA GLY A 255 4.88 -5.18 -1.40
C GLY A 255 3.77 -5.92 -2.11
N SER A 256 3.49 -7.19 -1.79
CA SER A 256 2.35 -7.93 -2.36
C SER A 256 1.01 -7.32 -1.95
N PHE A 257 0.85 -6.95 -0.68
CA PHE A 257 -0.30 -6.19 -0.20
C PHE A 257 -0.38 -4.82 -0.87
N GLY A 258 0.77 -4.14 -0.98
CA GLY A 258 0.88 -2.87 -1.69
C GLY A 258 0.42 -2.95 -3.16
N LEU A 259 0.81 -4.01 -3.88
CA LEU A 259 0.38 -4.26 -5.25
C LEU A 259 -1.14 -4.51 -5.33
N PHE A 260 -1.68 -5.33 -4.44
CA PHE A 260 -3.12 -5.57 -4.35
C PHE A 260 -3.89 -4.25 -4.16
N MET A 261 -3.51 -3.45 -3.17
CA MET A 261 -4.13 -2.16 -2.88
C MET A 261 -3.96 -1.17 -4.05
N GLY A 262 -2.80 -1.19 -4.70
CA GLY A 262 -2.51 -0.36 -5.86
C GLY A 262 -3.38 -0.71 -7.07
N VAL A 263 -3.57 -1.99 -7.36
CA VAL A 263 -4.46 -2.47 -8.43
C VAL A 263 -5.92 -2.15 -8.10
N MET A 264 -6.34 -2.35 -6.86
CA MET A 264 -7.69 -2.03 -6.39
C MET A 264 -7.97 -0.52 -6.52
N TRP A 265 -7.01 0.34 -6.13
CA TRP A 265 -7.11 1.79 -6.32
C TRP A 265 -7.20 2.17 -7.80
N TRP A 266 -6.33 1.67 -8.62
CA TRP A 266 -6.35 1.91 -10.05
C TRP A 266 -7.68 1.51 -10.68
N ARG A 267 -8.20 0.34 -10.30
CA ARG A 267 -9.41 -0.24 -10.91
C ARG A 267 -10.69 0.47 -10.48
N TYR A 268 -10.83 0.77 -9.19
CA TYR A 268 -12.13 1.20 -8.62
C TYR A 268 -12.16 2.65 -8.15
N ARG A 269 -11.04 3.27 -7.89
CA ARG A 269 -10.94 4.63 -7.32
C ARG A 269 -11.83 4.81 -6.07
N ASN A 270 -12.02 3.75 -5.30
CA ASN A 270 -12.83 3.74 -4.10
C ASN A 270 -11.94 3.73 -2.85
N LEU A 271 -11.64 4.92 -2.35
CA LEU A 271 -10.75 5.09 -1.19
C LEU A 271 -11.33 4.46 0.08
N THR A 272 -12.65 4.47 0.25
CA THR A 272 -13.31 3.89 1.43
C THR A 272 -13.03 2.39 1.56
N LEU A 273 -13.15 1.63 0.46
CA LEU A 273 -12.93 0.19 0.50
C LEU A 273 -11.45 -0.17 0.58
N ILE A 274 -10.55 0.69 0.08
CA ILE A 274 -9.11 0.53 0.29
C ILE A 274 -8.75 0.74 1.75
N ILE A 275 -9.24 1.82 2.37
CA ILE A 275 -9.06 2.08 3.80
C ILE A 275 -9.63 0.92 4.62
N LEU A 276 -10.84 0.43 4.28
CA LEU A 276 -11.45 -0.70 4.98
C LEU A 276 -10.59 -1.96 4.90
N ALA A 277 -10.06 -2.30 3.72
CA ALA A 277 -9.16 -3.44 3.56
C ALA A 277 -7.89 -3.30 4.42
N HIS A 278 -7.31 -2.11 4.48
CA HIS A 278 -6.13 -1.85 5.30
C HIS A 278 -6.44 -1.92 6.81
N VAL A 279 -7.56 -1.37 7.24
CA VAL A 279 -8.02 -1.47 8.64
C VAL A 279 -8.30 -2.93 9.01
N ILE A 280 -8.91 -3.71 8.14
CA ILE A 280 -9.10 -5.15 8.32
C ILE A 280 -7.75 -5.86 8.43
N SER A 281 -6.78 -5.53 7.56
CA SER A 281 -5.44 -6.13 7.62
C SER A 281 -4.78 -5.98 9.00
N ASN A 282 -4.91 -4.81 9.60
CA ASN A 282 -4.23 -4.49 10.86
C ASN A 282 -5.06 -4.76 12.10
N GLY A 283 -6.39 -4.82 11.97
CA GLY A 283 -7.30 -4.85 13.12
C GLY A 283 -8.15 -6.11 13.24
N TRP A 284 -8.07 -7.05 12.28
CA TRP A 284 -8.93 -8.25 12.30
C TRP A 284 -8.79 -9.05 13.59
N ALA A 285 -7.56 -9.41 13.95
CA ALA A 285 -7.27 -10.20 15.13
C ALA A 285 -7.68 -9.49 16.44
N VAL A 286 -7.53 -8.17 16.50
CA VAL A 286 -8.03 -7.36 17.64
C VAL A 286 -9.56 -7.39 17.69
N GLY A 287 -10.23 -7.31 16.53
CA GLY A 287 -11.67 -7.48 16.45
C GLY A 287 -12.14 -8.84 16.94
N GLU A 288 -11.46 -9.93 16.57
CA GLU A 288 -11.74 -11.28 17.06
C GLU A 288 -11.57 -11.37 18.57
N PHE A 289 -10.49 -10.80 19.13
CA PHE A 289 -10.26 -10.76 20.58
C PHE A 289 -11.42 -10.10 21.33
N PHE A 290 -11.94 -8.97 20.85
CA PHE A 290 -13.08 -8.29 21.52
C PHE A 290 -14.44 -8.96 21.30
N LEU A 291 -14.59 -9.77 20.25
CA LEU A 291 -15.86 -10.43 19.96
C LEU A 291 -15.98 -11.83 20.55
N PHE A 292 -14.86 -12.54 20.68
CA PHE A 292 -14.84 -13.97 20.98
C PHE A 292 -13.85 -14.38 22.09
N GLY A 293 -12.96 -13.45 22.52
CA GLY A 293 -11.91 -13.63 23.53
C GLY A 293 -12.31 -13.27 24.94
#